data_f54ed5dcd4455c5ae157ab0256cd172d
#
_entry.id   f54ed5dcd4455c5ae157ab0256cd172d
#
_cell.length_a   1.000
_cell.length_b   1.000
_cell.length_c   1.000
_cell.angle_alpha   90.00
_cell.angle_beta   90.00
_cell.angle_gamma   90.00
#
_symmetry.space_group_name_H-M   'P 1'
#
loop_
_entity.id
_entity.type
_entity.pdbx_description
1 polymer ?
#
loop_
_entity_poly.entity_id
_entity_poly.type
_entity_poly.pdbx_seq_one_letter_code
_entity_poly.pdbx_strand_id
1 'polypeptide(L)'
;MLDILDCGAGERRPGPYDVTDQNDHFHWFYHRHETEDITENLTGGGHFHLFATPKFFGDILSVHYTHLIAIELDRDGGLGSFFIPNIWVTQEMPRPSGTLKAACQKFDARLNSPNMLISIWLAALTRTFLNDILKLLEQRDRFLAAMPRAERKTYFADTAISRICEWKMD
;
A
#
# COMPACT_ATOMS: atom_id res chain seq x y z
N MET A 1 -7.89 -9.68 15.19
CA MET A 1 -6.92 -8.90 14.39
C MET A 1 -7.17 -7.41 14.50
N LEU A 2 -8.42 -6.95 14.35
CA LEU A 2 -8.76 -5.53 14.43
C LEU A 2 -8.46 -4.91 15.80
N ASP A 3 -8.63 -5.64 16.90
CA ASP A 3 -8.31 -5.15 18.25
C ASP A 3 -6.82 -4.83 18.46
N ILE A 4 -5.93 -5.40 17.66
CA ILE A 4 -4.47 -5.13 17.68
C ILE A 4 -4.15 -3.87 16.88
N LEU A 5 -5.06 -3.48 15.98
CA LEU A 5 -4.92 -2.34 15.06
C LEU A 5 -5.74 -1.13 15.52
N ASP A 6 -6.40 -1.21 16.68
CA ASP A 6 -7.23 -0.12 17.21
C ASP A 6 -6.34 1.08 17.58
N CYS A 7 -6.24 1.96 16.64
CA CYS A 7 -5.62 3.25 16.77
C CYS A 7 -6.72 4.20 17.21
N GLY A 8 -6.62 4.73 18.43
CA GLY A 8 -7.60 5.62 18.99
C GLY A 8 -8.09 6.68 18.00
N ALA A 9 -9.39 6.95 18.05
CA ALA A 9 -10.06 7.91 17.18
C ALA A 9 -9.30 9.24 17.14
N GLY A 10 -8.96 9.74 15.96
CA GLY A 10 -8.40 11.07 15.72
C GLY A 10 -7.00 11.14 15.13
N GLU A 11 -6.23 10.05 15.01
CA GLU A 11 -4.89 10.09 14.42
C GLU A 11 -4.88 9.54 12.98
N ARG A 12 -4.57 10.41 12.02
CA ARG A 12 -4.43 10.05 10.59
C ARG A 12 -3.29 9.06 10.30
N ARG A 13 -2.42 8.83 11.26
CA ARG A 13 -1.40 7.77 11.27
C ARG A 13 -1.37 7.19 12.67
N PRO A 14 -1.59 5.90 12.82
CA PRO A 14 -1.29 5.25 14.08
C PRO A 14 0.22 5.41 14.33
N GLY A 15 0.60 6.15 15.34
CA GLY A 15 1.98 6.44 15.71
C GLY A 15 2.84 5.20 15.74
N PRO A 16 3.02 4.34 16.69
CA PRO A 16 4.11 3.36 16.72
C PRO A 16 3.98 2.16 15.76
N TYR A 17 3.10 2.19 14.78
CA TYR A 17 2.76 1.04 13.91
C TYR A 17 3.36 1.06 12.51
N ASP A 18 4.22 2.02 12.22
CA ASP A 18 5.10 1.95 11.07
C ASP A 18 6.12 0.83 11.30
N VAL A 19 6.03 -0.21 10.51
CA VAL A 19 6.83 -1.42 10.66
C VAL A 19 7.85 -1.50 9.54
N THR A 20 9.15 -1.51 9.92
CA THR A 20 10.26 -1.68 8.98
C THR A 20 10.96 -3.01 9.26
N ASP A 21 11.39 -3.72 8.22
CA ASP A 21 12.15 -4.96 8.39
C ASP A 21 13.57 -4.70 8.93
N GLN A 22 14.21 -5.75 9.48
CA GLN A 22 15.54 -5.64 10.10
C GLN A 22 16.64 -5.15 9.13
N ASN A 23 16.47 -5.39 7.83
CA ASN A 23 17.42 -4.97 6.81
C ASN A 23 17.09 -3.61 6.22
N ASP A 24 15.98 -3.00 6.67
CA ASP A 24 15.46 -1.74 6.13
C ASP A 24 15.19 -1.81 4.61
N HIS A 25 14.64 -2.94 4.15
CA HIS A 25 14.25 -3.13 2.76
C HIS A 25 12.77 -2.93 2.53
N PHE A 26 11.94 -3.26 3.53
CA PHE A 26 10.49 -3.22 3.43
C PHE A 26 9.88 -2.50 4.61
N HIS A 27 8.77 -1.85 4.32
CA HIS A 27 8.02 -1.07 5.28
C HIS A 27 6.53 -1.29 5.06
N TRP A 28 5.73 -1.29 6.12
CA TRP A 28 4.29 -1.20 6.02
C TRP A 28 3.70 -0.38 7.16
N PHE A 29 2.54 0.20 6.93
CA PHE A 29 1.70 0.78 7.96
C PHE A 29 0.24 0.44 7.69
N TYR A 30 -0.56 0.48 8.75
CA TYR A 30 -2.02 0.39 8.69
C TYR A 30 -2.64 1.74 8.92
N HIS A 31 -3.74 2.01 8.24
CA HIS A 31 -4.46 3.24 8.43
C HIS A 31 -5.97 3.00 8.27
N ARG A 32 -6.76 3.67 9.10
CA ARG A 32 -8.20 3.63 9.08
C ARG A 32 -8.74 5.05 8.91
N HIS A 33 -9.69 5.23 7.99
CA HIS A 33 -10.40 6.48 7.87
C HIS A 33 -11.48 6.57 8.94
N GLU A 34 -11.61 7.73 9.58
CA GLU A 34 -12.74 7.99 10.47
C GLU A 34 -14.05 8.05 9.67
N THR A 35 -15.13 7.63 10.32
CA THR A 35 -16.45 7.37 9.73
C THR A 35 -17.21 8.61 9.23
N GLU A 36 -16.63 9.79 9.20
CA GLU A 36 -17.29 11.01 8.70
C GLU A 36 -17.39 11.06 7.16
N ASP A 37 -16.56 10.28 6.44
CA ASP A 37 -16.64 10.16 4.97
C ASP A 37 -17.47 8.95 4.51
N ILE A 38 -18.61 8.70 5.17
CA ILE A 38 -19.55 7.57 4.88
C ILE A 38 -20.17 7.67 3.47
N THR A 39 -19.94 8.74 2.71
CA THR A 39 -20.54 8.93 1.40
C THR A 39 -19.91 8.15 0.25
N GLU A 40 -18.72 7.63 0.42
CA GLU A 40 -18.11 6.69 -0.51
C GLU A 40 -18.06 5.30 0.11
N ASN A 41 -18.54 4.29 -0.60
CA ASN A 41 -18.59 2.85 -0.31
C ASN A 41 -17.29 2.23 0.27
N LEU A 42 -16.69 2.90 1.24
CA LEU A 42 -15.54 2.40 1.97
C LEU A 42 -16.00 1.29 2.88
N THR A 43 -15.45 0.13 2.72
CA THR A 43 -15.80 -1.10 3.44
C THR A 43 -15.55 -1.01 4.95
N GLY A 44 -14.97 0.07 5.44
CA GLY A 44 -14.91 0.44 6.87
C GLY A 44 -13.89 -0.30 7.72
N GLY A 45 -13.11 -1.22 7.14
CA GLY A 45 -12.12 -2.02 7.86
C GLY A 45 -10.72 -1.39 7.96
N GLY A 46 -10.43 -0.36 7.16
CA GLY A 46 -9.07 0.21 7.02
C GLY A 46 -8.19 -0.58 6.04
N HIS A 47 -6.96 -0.13 5.85
CA HIS A 47 -6.06 -0.75 4.88
C HIS A 47 -4.58 -0.66 5.27
N PHE A 48 -3.80 -1.62 4.76
CA PHE A 48 -2.35 -1.64 4.85
C PHE A 48 -1.73 -1.05 3.60
N HIS A 49 -0.69 -0.26 3.75
CA HIS A 49 0.19 0.17 2.67
C HIS A 49 1.53 -0.54 2.80
N LEU A 50 1.97 -1.21 1.74
CA LEU A 50 3.24 -1.94 1.69
C LEU A 50 4.22 -1.22 0.78
N PHE A 51 5.45 -1.06 1.24
CA PHE A 51 6.51 -0.34 0.54
C PHE A 51 7.80 -1.15 0.44
N ALA A 52 8.58 -0.87 -0.60
CA ALA A 52 10.01 -1.13 -0.62
C ALA A 52 10.78 0.16 -0.39
N THR A 53 11.82 0.10 0.41
CA THR A 53 12.68 1.25 0.70
C THR A 53 13.66 1.48 -0.45
N PRO A 54 14.27 2.68 -0.54
CA PRO A 54 15.33 2.92 -1.51
C PRO A 54 16.48 1.93 -1.42
N LYS A 55 16.79 1.46 -0.21
CA LYS A 55 17.87 0.49 0.06
C LYS A 55 17.64 -0.85 -0.64
N PHE A 56 16.40 -1.31 -0.75
CA PHE A 56 16.08 -2.52 -1.51
C PHE A 56 16.52 -2.43 -2.97
N PHE A 57 16.41 -1.24 -3.57
CA PHE A 57 16.79 -0.98 -4.95
C PHE A 57 18.26 -0.57 -5.12
N GLY A 58 19.05 -0.50 -4.04
CA GLY A 58 20.42 0.01 -4.07
C GLY A 58 20.52 1.53 -4.26
N ASP A 59 19.41 2.25 -4.08
CA ASP A 59 19.31 3.70 -4.27
C ASP A 59 19.51 4.42 -2.92
N ILE A 60 20.75 4.43 -2.45
CA ILE A 60 21.11 4.96 -1.11
C ILE A 60 20.98 6.48 -1.01
N LEU A 61 20.82 7.19 -2.11
CA LEU A 61 20.67 8.66 -2.13
C LEU A 61 19.20 9.10 -2.08
N SER A 62 18.27 8.22 -2.39
CA SER A 62 16.83 8.51 -2.31
C SER A 62 16.32 8.38 -0.88
N VAL A 63 15.39 9.26 -0.52
CA VAL A 63 14.64 9.18 0.75
C VAL A 63 13.19 8.74 0.52
N HIS A 64 12.78 8.55 -0.74
CA HIS A 64 11.42 8.22 -1.09
C HIS A 64 11.21 6.71 -1.16
N TYR A 65 10.27 6.22 -0.41
CA TYR A 65 9.81 4.82 -0.50
C TYR A 65 9.05 4.60 -1.81
N THR A 66 8.97 3.36 -2.22
CA THR A 66 8.19 2.95 -3.39
C THR A 66 7.04 2.09 -2.92
N HIS A 67 5.82 2.52 -3.17
CA HIS A 67 4.62 1.78 -2.84
C HIS A 67 4.52 0.51 -3.70
N LEU A 68 4.22 -0.63 -3.08
CA LEU A 68 4.04 -1.91 -3.74
C LEU A 68 2.56 -2.19 -3.98
N ILE A 69 1.77 -2.17 -2.91
CA ILE A 69 0.33 -2.43 -2.94
C ILE A 69 -0.32 -1.91 -1.66
N ALA A 70 -1.59 -1.52 -1.74
CA ALA A 70 -2.46 -1.38 -0.59
C ALA A 70 -3.42 -2.57 -0.50
N ILE A 71 -3.68 -3.03 0.72
CA ILE A 71 -4.54 -4.17 1.06
C ILE A 71 -5.64 -3.67 1.97
N GLU A 72 -6.87 -3.64 1.44
CA GLU A 72 -8.03 -3.17 2.18
C GLU A 72 -8.72 -4.33 2.90
N LEU A 73 -9.16 -4.06 4.12
CA LEU A 73 -9.98 -4.99 4.90
C LEU A 73 -11.45 -4.56 4.84
N ASP A 74 -12.34 -5.54 4.87
CA ASP A 74 -13.75 -5.31 5.11
C ASP A 74 -14.04 -5.02 6.60
N ARG A 75 -15.29 -4.77 6.93
CA ARG A 75 -15.73 -4.46 8.31
C ARG A 75 -15.46 -5.58 9.30
N ASP A 76 -15.44 -6.81 8.83
CA ASP A 76 -15.24 -8.00 9.65
C ASP A 76 -13.77 -8.40 9.74
N GLY A 77 -12.88 -7.63 9.07
CA GLY A 77 -11.44 -7.87 9.00
C GLY A 77 -11.04 -8.91 7.96
N GLY A 78 -11.94 -9.28 7.08
CA GLY A 78 -11.68 -10.07 5.88
C GLY A 78 -10.94 -9.25 4.81
N LEU A 79 -10.41 -9.93 3.81
CA LEU A 79 -9.75 -9.29 2.68
C LEU A 79 -10.80 -8.71 1.71
N GLY A 80 -10.81 -7.39 1.55
CA GLY A 80 -11.76 -6.67 0.71
C GLY A 80 -11.24 -6.39 -0.70
N SER A 81 -10.11 -5.70 -0.79
CA SER A 81 -9.52 -5.34 -2.10
C SER A 81 -8.01 -5.17 -2.04
N PHE A 82 -7.39 -5.19 -3.23
CA PHE A 82 -6.05 -4.66 -3.47
C PHE A 82 -6.16 -3.41 -4.32
N PHE A 83 -5.43 -2.36 -4.00
CA PHE A 83 -5.46 -1.14 -4.80
C PHE A 83 -4.10 -0.43 -4.86
N ILE A 84 -3.93 0.39 -5.88
CA ILE A 84 -2.80 1.31 -6.02
C ILE A 84 -3.32 2.71 -5.75
N PRO A 85 -2.86 3.38 -4.68
CA PRO A 85 -3.25 4.74 -4.36
C PRO A 85 -2.69 5.74 -5.35
N ASN A 86 -3.28 6.93 -5.41
CA ASN A 86 -2.69 8.05 -6.11
C ASN A 86 -1.47 8.58 -5.34
N ILE A 87 -0.52 9.18 -6.04
CA ILE A 87 0.78 9.63 -5.48
C ILE A 87 0.62 10.63 -4.34
N TRP A 88 -0.41 11.49 -4.38
CA TRP A 88 -0.64 12.44 -3.27
C TRP A 88 -0.93 11.76 -1.93
N VAL A 89 -1.47 10.52 -1.96
CA VAL A 89 -1.80 9.74 -0.75
C VAL A 89 -0.53 9.28 -0.04
N THR A 90 0.43 8.72 -0.79
CA THR A 90 1.61 8.04 -0.24
C THR A 90 2.91 8.83 -0.42
N GLN A 91 2.90 9.88 -1.27
CA GLN A 91 4.09 10.67 -1.64
C GLN A 91 5.27 9.79 -2.07
N GLU A 92 4.95 8.71 -2.78
CA GLU A 92 5.91 7.68 -3.19
C GLU A 92 6.79 8.12 -4.37
N MET A 93 7.85 7.34 -4.61
CA MET A 93 8.55 7.33 -5.88
C MET A 93 8.01 6.18 -6.75
N PRO A 94 7.16 6.46 -7.76
CA PRO A 94 6.60 5.41 -8.61
C PRO A 94 7.71 4.77 -9.44
N ARG A 95 7.75 3.43 -9.43
CA ARG A 95 8.65 2.63 -10.27
C ARG A 95 7.84 1.76 -11.22
N PRO A 96 8.35 1.43 -12.42
CA PRO A 96 7.69 0.52 -13.35
C PRO A 96 7.41 -0.86 -12.73
N SER A 97 6.30 -1.48 -13.09
CA SER A 97 5.86 -2.78 -12.58
C SER A 97 6.93 -3.88 -12.70
N GLY A 98 7.67 -3.89 -13.80
CA GLY A 98 8.76 -4.83 -14.02
C GLY A 98 9.87 -4.73 -12.95
N THR A 99 10.14 -3.52 -12.44
CA THR A 99 11.10 -3.31 -11.35
C THR A 99 10.54 -3.77 -10.01
N LEU A 100 9.21 -3.69 -9.81
CA LEU A 100 8.55 -4.01 -8.55
C LEU A 100 8.35 -5.51 -8.34
N LYS A 101 8.40 -6.33 -9.40
CA LYS A 101 8.21 -7.78 -9.30
C LYS A 101 9.09 -8.42 -8.23
N ALA A 102 10.38 -8.12 -8.23
CA ALA A 102 11.31 -8.67 -7.25
C ALA A 102 11.01 -8.19 -5.82
N ALA A 103 10.56 -6.94 -5.66
CA ALA A 103 10.16 -6.41 -4.37
C ALA A 103 8.90 -7.09 -3.83
N CYS A 104 7.87 -7.26 -4.67
CA CYS A 104 6.65 -7.98 -4.27
C CYS A 104 6.95 -9.45 -3.91
N GLN A 105 7.81 -10.13 -4.66
CA GLN A 105 8.20 -11.52 -4.38
C GLN A 105 8.95 -11.67 -3.06
N LYS A 106 9.79 -10.69 -2.72
CA LYS A 106 10.67 -10.71 -1.56
C LYS A 106 10.09 -9.97 -0.36
N PHE A 107 8.90 -9.39 -0.50
CA PHE A 107 8.30 -8.64 0.61
C PHE A 107 8.24 -9.50 1.86
N ASP A 108 8.93 -9.05 2.90
CA ASP A 108 9.00 -9.72 4.18
C ASP A 108 9.45 -8.71 5.25
N ALA A 109 8.50 -8.11 5.93
CA ALA A 109 8.74 -7.13 6.98
C ALA A 109 8.62 -7.77 8.38
N ARG A 110 9.19 -8.96 8.57
CA ARG A 110 9.17 -9.65 9.86
C ARG A 110 9.98 -8.88 10.89
N LEU A 111 9.36 -8.61 12.01
CA LEU A 111 9.96 -7.96 13.17
C LEU A 111 9.87 -8.85 14.40
N ASN A 112 10.78 -8.64 15.32
CA ASN A 112 10.70 -9.18 16.69
C ASN A 112 9.72 -8.36 17.54
N SER A 113 8.56 -8.00 17.00
CA SER A 113 7.59 -7.11 17.65
C SER A 113 6.21 -7.79 17.74
N PRO A 114 5.29 -7.25 18.52
CA PRO A 114 3.91 -7.75 18.59
C PRO A 114 3.22 -7.80 17.20
N ASN A 115 3.73 -7.05 16.22
CA ASN A 115 3.22 -7.02 14.85
C ASN A 115 3.79 -8.12 13.93
N MET A 116 4.62 -9.05 14.44
CA MET A 116 5.23 -10.11 13.64
C MET A 116 4.19 -10.96 12.90
N LEU A 117 3.08 -11.32 13.55
CA LEU A 117 2.03 -12.13 12.93
C LEU A 117 1.36 -11.40 11.76
N ILE A 118 1.15 -10.09 11.89
CA ILE A 118 0.64 -9.25 10.81
C ILE A 118 1.64 -9.20 9.65
N SER A 119 2.92 -9.00 9.93
CA SER A 119 3.97 -8.99 8.92
C SER A 119 4.06 -10.33 8.16
N ILE A 120 3.95 -11.46 8.86
CA ILE A 120 3.90 -12.80 8.24
C ILE A 120 2.66 -12.95 7.35
N TRP A 121 1.51 -12.50 7.83
CA TRP A 121 0.26 -12.55 7.08
C TRP A 121 0.32 -11.69 5.82
N LEU A 122 0.81 -10.44 5.90
CA LEU A 122 1.02 -9.56 4.74
C LEU A 122 1.98 -10.17 3.72
N ALA A 123 3.07 -10.77 4.18
CA ALA A 123 4.03 -11.47 3.32
C ALA A 123 3.39 -12.68 2.64
N ALA A 124 2.55 -13.43 3.34
CA ALA A 124 1.82 -14.56 2.78
C ALA A 124 0.81 -14.11 1.72
N LEU A 125 0.03 -13.06 2.00
CA LEU A 125 -0.91 -12.46 1.03
C LEU A 125 -0.19 -11.99 -0.23
N THR A 126 0.89 -11.25 -0.07
CA THR A 126 1.67 -10.72 -1.21
C THR A 126 2.18 -11.85 -2.11
N ARG A 127 2.57 -12.99 -1.54
CA ARG A 127 3.00 -14.17 -2.31
C ARG A 127 1.83 -14.90 -2.95
N THR A 128 0.74 -15.08 -2.22
CA THR A 128 -0.46 -15.78 -2.71
C THR A 128 -1.07 -15.07 -3.91
N PHE A 129 -1.19 -13.75 -3.82
CA PHE A 129 -1.80 -12.91 -4.85
C PHE A 129 -0.77 -12.20 -5.75
N LEU A 130 0.46 -12.70 -5.81
CA LEU A 130 1.55 -12.05 -6.55
C LEU A 130 1.17 -11.72 -7.99
N ASN A 131 0.57 -12.69 -8.69
CA ASN A 131 0.21 -12.50 -10.11
C ASN A 131 -0.85 -11.42 -10.29
N ASP A 132 -1.80 -11.30 -9.37
CA ASP A 132 -2.87 -10.33 -9.45
C ASP A 132 -2.36 -8.93 -9.05
N ILE A 133 -1.48 -8.85 -8.06
CA ILE A 133 -0.75 -7.62 -7.73
C ILE A 133 0.07 -7.13 -8.93
N LEU A 134 0.78 -8.01 -9.63
CA LEU A 134 1.56 -7.64 -10.80
C LEU A 134 0.68 -7.15 -11.95
N LYS A 135 -0.47 -7.80 -12.21
CA LYS A 135 -1.45 -7.33 -13.20
C LYS A 135 -1.97 -5.93 -12.87
N LEU A 136 -2.23 -5.67 -11.58
CA LEU A 136 -2.69 -4.37 -11.11
C LEU A 136 -1.63 -3.28 -11.32
N LEU A 137 -0.36 -3.58 -11.02
CA LEU A 137 0.77 -2.69 -11.28
C LEU A 137 0.96 -2.42 -12.78
N GLU A 138 0.81 -3.44 -13.63
CA GLU A 138 0.85 -3.28 -15.09
C GLU A 138 -0.34 -2.46 -15.61
N GLN A 139 -1.52 -2.62 -15.02
CA GLN A 139 -2.69 -1.79 -15.33
C GLN A 139 -2.42 -0.33 -15.03
N ARG A 140 -1.85 -0.02 -13.85
CA ARG A 140 -1.40 1.32 -13.48
C ARG A 140 -0.43 1.88 -14.52
N ASP A 141 0.60 1.11 -14.89
CA ASP A 141 1.61 1.57 -15.84
C ASP A 141 1.01 1.88 -17.21
N ARG A 142 0.11 1.03 -17.70
CA ARG A 142 -0.61 1.26 -18.98
C ARG A 142 -1.49 2.51 -18.90
N PHE A 143 -2.22 2.68 -17.80
CA PHE A 143 -3.06 3.87 -17.58
C PHE A 143 -2.21 5.16 -17.61
N LEU A 144 -1.09 5.17 -16.85
CA LEU A 144 -0.20 6.31 -16.80
C LEU A 144 0.54 6.55 -18.12
N ALA A 145 0.87 5.49 -18.88
CA ALA A 145 1.49 5.64 -20.19
C ALA A 145 0.55 6.27 -21.23
N ALA A 146 -0.73 5.94 -21.16
CA ALA A 146 -1.76 6.50 -22.05
C ALA A 146 -2.10 7.97 -21.73
N MET A 147 -1.81 8.43 -20.51
CA MET A 147 -2.10 9.79 -20.07
C MET A 147 -1.08 10.79 -20.64
N PRO A 148 -1.51 11.91 -21.27
CA PRO A 148 -0.63 12.97 -21.72
C PRO A 148 0.27 13.50 -20.60
N ARG A 149 1.54 13.73 -20.88
CA ARG A 149 2.51 14.20 -19.88
C ARG A 149 2.06 15.47 -19.15
N ALA A 150 1.42 16.38 -19.88
CA ALA A 150 0.93 17.65 -19.33
C ALA A 150 -0.17 17.45 -18.27
N GLU A 151 -0.97 16.39 -18.36
CA GLU A 151 -2.08 16.11 -17.47
C GLU A 151 -1.65 15.36 -16.19
N ARG A 152 -0.52 14.64 -16.24
CA ARG A 152 -0.08 13.79 -15.12
C ARG A 152 0.10 14.55 -13.81
N LYS A 153 0.65 15.78 -13.87
CA LYS A 153 0.86 16.60 -12.68
C LYS A 153 -0.47 16.95 -12.00
N THR A 154 -1.47 17.33 -12.78
CA THR A 154 -2.82 17.66 -12.29
C THR A 154 -3.50 16.42 -11.72
N TYR A 155 -3.44 15.29 -12.44
CA TYR A 155 -4.00 14.02 -12.00
C TYR A 155 -3.40 13.56 -10.65
N PHE A 156 -2.07 13.62 -10.52
CA PHE A 156 -1.42 13.21 -9.28
C PHE A 156 -1.65 14.16 -8.10
N ALA A 157 -2.04 15.40 -8.35
CA ALA A 157 -2.37 16.38 -7.32
C ALA A 157 -3.88 16.42 -6.98
N ASP A 158 -4.72 15.72 -7.75
CA ASP A 158 -6.16 15.72 -7.56
C ASP A 158 -6.54 14.86 -6.35
N THR A 159 -6.94 15.53 -5.27
CA THR A 159 -7.32 14.88 -4.01
C THR A 159 -8.67 14.17 -4.07
N ALA A 160 -9.48 14.40 -5.10
CA ALA A 160 -10.71 13.65 -5.35
C ALA A 160 -10.42 12.23 -5.88
N ILE A 161 -9.20 11.98 -6.41
CA ILE A 161 -8.78 10.69 -6.93
C ILE A 161 -7.82 10.04 -5.94
N SER A 162 -8.33 9.22 -5.04
CA SER A 162 -7.50 8.52 -4.04
C SER A 162 -6.86 7.24 -4.55
N ARG A 163 -7.46 6.58 -5.57
CA ARG A 163 -7.00 5.30 -6.14
C ARG A 163 -6.78 5.42 -7.65
N ILE A 164 -5.67 4.88 -8.16
CA ILE A 164 -5.40 4.80 -9.61
C ILE A 164 -6.07 3.55 -10.20
N CYS A 165 -5.99 2.43 -9.52
CA CYS A 165 -6.61 1.17 -9.91
C CYS A 165 -6.89 0.29 -8.69
N GLU A 166 -7.86 -0.61 -8.82
CA GLU A 166 -8.33 -1.47 -7.77
C GLU A 166 -8.73 -2.84 -8.32
N TRP A 167 -8.55 -3.88 -7.52
CA TRP A 167 -9.07 -5.23 -7.73
C TRP A 167 -9.78 -5.70 -6.47
N LYS A 168 -11.10 -5.92 -6.57
CA LYS A 168 -11.94 -6.39 -5.46
C LYS A 168 -11.96 -7.92 -5.41
N MET A 169 -12.00 -8.43 -4.19
CA MET A 169 -12.24 -9.86 -3.96
C MET A 169 -13.74 -10.12 -4.13
N ASP A 170 -14.06 -11.13 -4.95
CA ASP A 170 -15.45 -11.63 -5.13
C ASP A 170 -15.84 -12.54 -3.97
#